data_6deaa22913f558f646d48c2cda369f46
#
_entry.id   6deaa22913f558f646d48c2cda369f46
#
_cell.length_a   1.000
_cell.length_b   1.000
_cell.length_c   1.000
_cell.angle_alpha   90.00
_cell.angle_beta   90.00
_cell.angle_gamma   90.00
#
_symmetry.space_group_name_H-M   'P 1'
#
loop_
_entity.id
_entity.type
_entity.pdbx_description
1 polymer ?
#
loop_
_entity_poly.entity_id
_entity_poly.type
_entity_poly.pdbx_seq_one_letter_code
_entity_poly.pdbx_strand_id
1 'polypeptide(L)'
;MTQEQVAVTAEKIRAGKTSLGIEFGSTRIKAVLIDDAYHTIAAGDYEWASHLEDGLWSYTQEEIWKGLQTAYARMAGDVETAYGERLTHVGHIGFSAMMHGYLAFDESGELLVPFRTWQNTNTHEAHEKLSELFQYNIPERWSVAHLYQAVLNHEEHVSKVDYITTLAGYVHWKLTGEKVLGVGDASGMFPIDPATHTYETEFIKRFDAIEEVAAQPWKLENLLPRPLVAGTPAGTLTAEGAKLLDPTGTLQPGVILAPPEGDAGTGMVATNSVRVRTGNVSAGTSIFAMVVLEHKLARLHPEVDLVTTPAGDLAGMSHANNFTSDLNAWVGLFGQFAAAIGQPVDAGTLYGTLFRAAIADDVDADCGGLLNYPFRSGEFLAGLPEGRPLFARSPEARMSLGNFMRTQLFSAFSPVKIGMDVMTKDEGVAVDSLVGHGGIFTTPKVAQKILAAAFDTPIKVMATAAEGGAWGMAVLADYLWHADQPLADYLDTRVFADAASTTEAPDANDVAGFEAFFDRFRKGLPIEYAAIESIPLETK
;
A
#
# COMPACT_ATOMS: atom_id res chain seq x y z
N MET A 1 -20.55 1.60 24.60
CA MET A 1 -19.70 2.11 25.73
C MET A 1 -20.55 2.37 26.95
N THR A 2 -20.06 2.12 28.15
CA THR A 2 -20.70 2.51 29.41
C THR A 2 -20.54 4.02 29.64
N GLN A 3 -21.38 4.62 30.50
CA GLN A 3 -21.24 6.06 30.87
C GLN A 3 -19.87 6.38 31.47
N GLU A 4 -19.28 5.44 32.24
CA GLU A 4 -17.96 5.57 32.84
C GLU A 4 -16.87 5.59 31.74
N GLN A 5 -16.94 4.70 30.75
CA GLN A 5 -16.01 4.70 29.60
C GLN A 5 -16.09 6.01 28.81
N VAL A 6 -17.29 6.52 28.56
CA VAL A 6 -17.49 7.81 27.90
C VAL A 6 -16.82 8.95 28.67
N ALA A 7 -17.00 9.00 30.00
CA ALA A 7 -16.41 10.05 30.84
C ALA A 7 -14.87 10.00 30.86
N VAL A 8 -14.28 8.79 30.92
CA VAL A 8 -12.82 8.58 30.87
C VAL A 8 -12.26 9.04 29.52
N THR A 9 -12.91 8.65 28.42
CA THR A 9 -12.47 9.07 27.07
C THR A 9 -12.61 10.59 26.88
N ALA A 10 -13.68 11.20 27.37
CA ALA A 10 -13.85 12.65 27.34
C ALA A 10 -12.72 13.39 28.10
N GLU A 11 -12.27 12.85 29.23
CA GLU A 11 -11.11 13.40 29.96
C GLU A 11 -9.82 13.32 29.15
N LYS A 12 -9.54 12.18 28.49
CA LYS A 12 -8.39 12.01 27.60
C LYS A 12 -8.41 13.02 26.44
N ILE A 13 -9.58 13.24 25.82
CA ILE A 13 -9.76 14.22 24.75
C ILE A 13 -9.44 15.64 25.26
N ARG A 14 -10.01 16.05 26.39
CA ARG A 14 -9.71 17.37 27.00
C ARG A 14 -8.23 17.55 27.34
N ALA A 15 -7.58 16.47 27.78
CA ALA A 15 -6.17 16.49 28.14
C ALA A 15 -5.21 16.41 26.92
N GLY A 16 -5.74 16.29 25.69
CA GLY A 16 -4.95 16.09 24.48
C GLY A 16 -4.16 14.77 24.45
N LYS A 17 -4.64 13.75 25.20
CA LYS A 17 -4.05 12.40 25.20
C LYS A 17 -4.66 11.54 24.10
N THR A 18 -4.62 12.06 22.88
CA THR A 18 -5.16 11.43 21.68
C THR A 18 -4.23 11.68 20.52
N SER A 19 -4.23 10.79 19.54
CA SER A 19 -3.43 10.93 18.32
C SER A 19 -4.33 10.83 17.09
N LEU A 20 -4.16 11.75 16.15
CA LEU A 20 -4.94 11.85 14.93
C LEU A 20 -4.11 11.40 13.73
N GLY A 21 -4.61 10.42 13.00
CA GLY A 21 -4.10 10.02 11.69
C GLY A 21 -5.09 10.35 10.59
N ILE A 22 -4.59 10.93 9.51
CA ILE A 22 -5.41 11.23 8.32
C ILE A 22 -4.73 10.63 7.09
N GLU A 23 -5.47 9.80 6.35
CA GLU A 23 -5.00 9.12 5.16
C GLU A 23 -5.75 9.59 3.92
N PHE A 24 -5.03 9.92 2.87
CA PHE A 24 -5.53 10.21 1.54
C PHE A 24 -5.39 8.96 0.65
N GLY A 25 -6.33 8.03 0.78
CA GLY A 25 -6.41 6.88 -0.11
C GLY A 25 -6.98 7.25 -1.48
N SER A 26 -6.81 6.40 -2.49
CA SER A 26 -7.21 6.70 -3.89
C SER A 26 -8.72 6.92 -4.08
N THR A 27 -9.56 6.39 -3.20
CA THR A 27 -11.03 6.52 -3.30
C THR A 27 -11.67 7.17 -2.08
N ARG A 28 -10.90 7.37 -1.01
CA ARG A 28 -11.43 7.87 0.26
C ARG A 28 -10.34 8.56 1.07
N ILE A 29 -10.65 9.71 1.64
CA ILE A 29 -9.86 10.35 2.70
C ILE A 29 -10.48 9.92 4.02
N LYS A 30 -9.67 9.46 4.98
CA LYS A 30 -10.13 8.96 6.28
C LYS A 30 -9.36 9.64 7.40
N ALA A 31 -10.07 10.17 8.39
CA ALA A 31 -9.52 10.71 9.63
C ALA A 31 -9.88 9.76 10.78
N VAL A 32 -8.90 9.37 11.59
CA VAL A 32 -9.06 8.46 12.72
C VAL A 32 -8.40 9.07 13.94
N LEU A 33 -9.16 9.23 15.02
CA LEU A 33 -8.68 9.65 16.32
C LEU A 33 -8.58 8.43 17.24
N ILE A 34 -7.40 8.19 17.81
CA ILE A 34 -7.16 7.10 18.77
C ILE A 34 -6.86 7.66 20.16
N ASP A 35 -7.16 6.86 21.19
CA ASP A 35 -6.72 7.12 22.57
C ASP A 35 -5.34 6.49 22.86
N ASP A 36 -4.85 6.67 24.09
CA ASP A 36 -3.58 6.12 24.58
C ASP A 36 -3.57 4.59 24.78
N ALA A 37 -4.70 3.92 24.51
CA ALA A 37 -4.84 2.47 24.42
C ALA A 37 -5.02 2.00 22.97
N TYR A 38 -4.77 2.88 21.99
CA TYR A 38 -4.85 2.65 20.54
C TYR A 38 -6.25 2.31 20.01
N HIS A 39 -7.29 2.51 20.83
CA HIS A 39 -8.67 2.33 20.36
C HIS A 39 -9.11 3.51 19.50
N THR A 40 -9.72 3.21 18.36
CA THR A 40 -10.42 4.22 17.57
C THR A 40 -11.60 4.78 18.38
N ILE A 41 -11.53 6.04 18.74
CA ILE A 41 -12.56 6.73 19.53
C ILE A 41 -13.47 7.61 18.67
N ALA A 42 -12.99 8.07 17.51
CA ALA A 42 -13.81 8.77 16.52
C ALA A 42 -13.22 8.59 15.13
N ALA A 43 -14.06 8.65 14.11
CA ALA A 43 -13.65 8.58 12.72
C ALA A 43 -14.51 9.47 11.82
N GLY A 44 -13.92 9.89 10.70
CA GLY A 44 -14.64 10.61 9.65
C GLY A 44 -14.01 10.30 8.29
N ASP A 45 -14.80 10.40 7.24
CA ASP A 45 -14.30 10.08 5.90
C ASP A 45 -14.90 11.01 4.84
N TYR A 46 -14.30 10.99 3.66
CA TYR A 46 -14.77 11.66 2.45
C TYR A 46 -14.46 10.80 1.24
N GLU A 47 -15.48 10.46 0.46
CA GLU A 47 -15.30 9.75 -0.80
C GLU A 47 -14.93 10.74 -1.91
N TRP A 48 -13.91 10.38 -2.68
CA TRP A 48 -13.42 11.14 -3.84
C TRP A 48 -12.90 10.20 -4.93
N ALA A 49 -12.57 10.73 -6.09
CA ALA A 49 -12.01 9.94 -7.18
C ALA A 49 -11.01 10.77 -7.99
N SER A 50 -10.01 10.12 -8.55
CA SER A 50 -9.12 10.74 -9.53
C SER A 50 -9.87 11.03 -10.82
N HIS A 51 -9.43 12.07 -11.53
CA HIS A 51 -9.96 12.44 -12.84
C HIS A 51 -8.89 12.17 -13.90
N LEU A 52 -9.34 11.72 -15.07
CA LEU A 52 -8.49 11.65 -16.25
C LEU A 52 -8.67 12.96 -17.04
N GLU A 53 -7.65 13.82 -17.02
CA GLU A 53 -7.61 15.09 -17.73
C GLU A 53 -6.36 15.14 -18.61
N ASP A 54 -6.53 15.42 -19.90
CA ASP A 54 -5.45 15.42 -20.89
C ASP A 54 -4.55 14.18 -20.87
N GLY A 55 -5.14 13.02 -20.57
CA GLY A 55 -4.45 11.73 -20.50
C GLY A 55 -3.68 11.50 -19.19
N LEU A 56 -3.86 12.35 -18.18
CA LEU A 56 -3.24 12.23 -16.87
C LEU A 56 -4.27 12.04 -15.75
N TRP A 57 -4.05 11.09 -14.87
CA TRP A 57 -4.82 10.91 -13.66
C TRP A 57 -4.39 11.93 -12.61
N SER A 58 -5.34 12.71 -12.09
CA SER A 58 -5.11 13.83 -11.18
C SER A 58 -6.18 13.96 -10.12
N TYR A 59 -5.89 14.73 -9.07
CA TYR A 59 -6.83 15.34 -8.13
C TYR A 59 -6.52 16.83 -8.06
N THR A 60 -7.55 17.67 -7.98
CA THR A 60 -7.37 19.11 -7.86
C THR A 60 -6.98 19.51 -6.43
N GLN A 61 -6.26 20.62 -6.27
CA GLN A 61 -5.97 21.17 -4.95
C GLN A 61 -7.23 21.47 -4.14
N GLU A 62 -8.30 21.95 -4.80
CA GLU A 62 -9.59 22.21 -4.16
C GLU A 62 -10.20 20.93 -3.56
N GLU A 63 -10.17 19.83 -4.30
CA GLU A 63 -10.69 18.55 -3.81
C GLU A 63 -9.86 17.99 -2.65
N ILE A 64 -8.54 18.14 -2.69
CA ILE A 64 -7.64 17.73 -1.60
C ILE A 64 -8.06 18.44 -0.31
N TRP A 65 -8.20 19.76 -0.32
CA TRP A 65 -8.55 20.55 0.86
C TRP A 65 -9.99 20.34 1.31
N LYS A 66 -10.93 20.30 0.38
CA LYS A 66 -12.34 19.99 0.68
C LYS A 66 -12.49 18.62 1.33
N GLY A 67 -11.81 17.63 0.79
CA GLY A 67 -11.86 16.26 1.31
C GLY A 67 -11.25 16.15 2.70
N LEU A 68 -10.07 16.75 2.93
CA LEU A 68 -9.42 16.83 4.23
C LEU A 68 -10.33 17.48 5.28
N GLN A 69 -10.85 18.67 4.98
CA GLN A 69 -11.72 19.43 5.88
C GLN A 69 -13.01 18.65 6.21
N THR A 70 -13.58 17.96 5.21
CA THR A 70 -14.79 17.17 5.40
C THR A 70 -14.55 15.95 6.29
N ALA A 71 -13.48 15.20 6.03
CA ALA A 71 -13.12 14.04 6.84
C ALA A 71 -12.81 14.44 8.29
N TYR A 72 -12.04 15.52 8.48
CA TYR A 72 -11.76 16.07 9.80
C TYR A 72 -13.04 16.53 10.52
N ALA A 73 -13.89 17.32 9.86
CA ALA A 73 -15.13 17.83 10.45
C ALA A 73 -16.09 16.70 10.87
N ARG A 74 -16.20 15.63 10.08
CA ARG A 74 -17.00 14.46 10.43
C ARG A 74 -16.45 13.75 11.66
N MET A 75 -15.14 13.54 11.72
CA MET A 75 -14.47 12.94 12.88
C MET A 75 -14.63 13.82 14.13
N ALA A 76 -14.46 15.14 14.04
CA ALA A 76 -14.68 16.07 15.15
C ALA A 76 -16.15 16.11 15.61
N GLY A 77 -17.09 15.99 14.67
CA GLY A 77 -18.52 15.87 14.97
C GLY A 77 -18.88 14.54 15.67
N ASP A 78 -18.18 13.46 15.31
CA ASP A 78 -18.30 12.16 15.99
C ASP A 78 -17.82 12.26 17.44
N VAL A 79 -16.70 12.96 17.70
CA VAL A 79 -16.22 13.28 19.06
C VAL A 79 -17.28 14.04 19.87
N GLU A 80 -17.85 15.11 19.31
CA GLU A 80 -18.87 15.91 20.00
C GLU A 80 -20.13 15.08 20.30
N THR A 81 -20.56 14.25 19.36
CA THR A 81 -21.73 13.39 19.50
C THR A 81 -21.53 12.29 20.54
N ALA A 82 -20.38 11.62 20.52
CA ALA A 82 -20.11 10.46 21.36
C ALA A 82 -19.71 10.85 22.79
N TYR A 83 -18.99 11.97 22.96
CA TYR A 83 -18.35 12.34 24.22
C TYR A 83 -18.79 13.69 24.78
N GLY A 84 -19.54 14.50 24.01
CA GLY A 84 -19.97 15.85 24.41
C GLY A 84 -18.81 16.86 24.44
N GLU A 85 -17.67 16.54 23.82
CA GLU A 85 -16.45 17.36 23.82
C GLU A 85 -16.20 17.98 22.46
N ARG A 86 -15.73 19.22 22.44
CA ARG A 86 -15.22 19.86 21.22
C ARG A 86 -13.72 19.61 21.11
N LEU A 87 -13.27 19.18 19.95
CA LEU A 87 -11.87 18.84 19.71
C LEU A 87 -11.01 20.10 19.54
N THR A 88 -10.60 20.71 20.65
CA THR A 88 -9.76 21.91 20.67
C THR A 88 -8.28 21.60 20.62
N HIS A 89 -7.87 20.43 21.12
CA HIS A 89 -6.49 19.96 21.17
C HIS A 89 -6.42 18.49 20.82
N VAL A 90 -5.36 18.10 20.14
CA VAL A 90 -4.90 16.71 19.92
C VAL A 90 -3.45 16.64 20.39
N GLY A 91 -3.00 15.50 20.85
CA GLY A 91 -1.62 15.34 21.25
C GLY A 91 -0.66 15.46 20.06
N HIS A 92 -0.85 14.59 19.08
CA HIS A 92 -0.08 14.61 17.84
C HIS A 92 -0.99 14.37 16.62
N ILE A 93 -0.53 14.82 15.45
CA ILE A 93 -1.20 14.60 14.17
C ILE A 93 -0.20 13.97 13.19
N GLY A 94 -0.68 13.06 12.36
CA GLY A 94 0.06 12.53 11.23
C GLY A 94 -0.78 12.47 9.97
N PHE A 95 -0.11 12.62 8.83
CA PHE A 95 -0.73 12.53 7.51
C PHE A 95 -0.11 11.39 6.72
N SER A 96 -0.95 10.61 6.07
CA SER A 96 -0.57 9.58 5.12
C SER A 96 -1.29 9.80 3.81
N ALA A 97 -0.69 9.38 2.71
CA ALA A 97 -1.34 9.42 1.40
C ALA A 97 -0.90 8.24 0.54
N MET A 98 -1.64 8.02 -0.56
CA MET A 98 -1.13 7.18 -1.64
C MET A 98 0.29 7.61 -2.00
N MET A 99 1.20 6.65 -2.04
CA MET A 99 2.61 6.90 -2.32
C MET A 99 2.84 7.40 -3.75
N HIS A 100 4.02 7.91 -3.98
CA HIS A 100 4.52 8.30 -5.31
C HIS A 100 3.82 9.53 -5.90
N GLY A 101 3.90 9.67 -7.21
CA GLY A 101 3.34 10.80 -7.94
C GLY A 101 4.26 12.03 -7.97
N TYR A 102 3.76 13.10 -8.57
CA TYR A 102 4.56 14.28 -8.86
C TYR A 102 3.74 15.56 -8.66
N LEU A 103 4.07 16.27 -7.60
CA LEU A 103 3.63 17.64 -7.31
C LEU A 103 4.85 18.56 -7.42
N ALA A 104 4.87 19.46 -8.38
CA ALA A 104 6.00 20.35 -8.65
C ALA A 104 5.59 21.80 -8.45
N PHE A 105 6.36 22.52 -7.64
CA PHE A 105 6.09 23.90 -7.24
C PHE A 105 7.24 24.83 -7.65
N ASP A 106 6.90 26.08 -7.93
CA ASP A 106 7.89 27.14 -8.11
C ASP A 106 8.35 27.76 -6.75
N GLU A 107 9.25 28.72 -6.81
CA GLU A 107 9.77 29.45 -5.63
C GLU A 107 8.68 30.15 -4.81
N SER A 108 7.57 30.55 -5.45
CA SER A 108 6.42 31.16 -4.74
C SER A 108 5.51 30.12 -4.06
N GLY A 109 5.70 28.83 -4.35
CA GLY A 109 4.87 27.73 -3.85
C GLY A 109 3.58 27.50 -4.63
N GLU A 110 3.54 28.02 -5.89
CA GLU A 110 2.46 27.74 -6.84
C GLU A 110 2.70 26.42 -7.57
N LEU A 111 1.63 25.63 -7.75
CA LEU A 111 1.68 24.35 -8.46
C LEU A 111 1.88 24.61 -9.97
N LEU A 112 2.96 24.08 -10.51
CA LEU A 112 3.38 24.33 -11.90
C LEU A 112 2.61 23.52 -12.94
N VAL A 113 2.20 22.31 -12.60
CA VAL A 113 1.44 21.39 -13.45
C VAL A 113 0.43 20.63 -12.60
N PRO A 114 -0.65 20.07 -13.19
CA PRO A 114 -1.58 19.22 -12.45
C PRO A 114 -0.86 18.09 -11.71
N PHE A 115 -1.37 17.69 -10.56
CA PHE A 115 -0.84 16.57 -9.79
C PHE A 115 -0.86 15.29 -10.64
N ARG A 116 0.30 14.67 -10.88
CA ARG A 116 0.42 13.37 -11.55
C ARG A 116 0.43 12.29 -10.48
N THR A 117 -0.63 11.51 -10.42
CA THR A 117 -0.79 10.46 -9.40
C THR A 117 0.03 9.21 -9.73
N TRP A 118 0.10 8.26 -8.80
CA TRP A 118 0.71 6.93 -8.99
C TRP A 118 0.12 6.12 -10.16
N GLN A 119 -1.10 6.46 -10.61
CA GLN A 119 -1.78 5.79 -11.72
C GLN A 119 -1.19 6.12 -13.10
N ASN A 120 -0.37 7.18 -13.17
CA ASN A 120 0.27 7.60 -14.42
C ASN A 120 1.51 6.74 -14.70
N THR A 121 1.50 6.05 -15.82
CA THR A 121 2.57 5.17 -16.32
C THR A 121 3.13 5.68 -17.66
N ASN A 122 3.18 6.99 -17.83
CA ASN A 122 3.66 7.66 -19.04
C ASN A 122 5.14 8.11 -18.94
N THR A 123 5.92 7.43 -18.11
CA THR A 123 7.33 7.73 -17.80
C THR A 123 8.27 6.57 -18.16
N HIS A 124 7.89 5.77 -19.14
CA HIS A 124 8.58 4.55 -19.50
C HIS A 124 10.04 4.78 -19.89
N GLU A 125 10.32 5.80 -20.72
CA GLU A 125 11.70 6.13 -21.11
C GLU A 125 12.56 6.54 -19.92
N ALA A 126 12.02 7.34 -19.00
CA ALA A 126 12.71 7.74 -17.78
C ALA A 126 12.97 6.54 -16.86
N HIS A 127 11.97 5.65 -16.69
CA HIS A 127 12.10 4.40 -15.93
C HIS A 127 13.26 3.55 -16.44
N GLU A 128 13.32 3.24 -17.75
CA GLU A 128 14.38 2.43 -18.33
C GLU A 128 15.76 3.04 -18.12
N LYS A 129 15.92 4.33 -18.49
CA LYS A 129 17.19 5.05 -18.38
C LYS A 129 17.70 5.16 -16.94
N LEU A 130 16.81 5.50 -15.99
CA LEU A 130 17.19 5.64 -14.58
C LEU A 130 17.49 4.29 -13.93
N SER A 131 16.70 3.25 -14.23
CA SER A 131 16.94 1.92 -13.69
C SER A 131 18.28 1.35 -14.18
N GLU A 132 18.63 1.54 -15.44
CA GLU A 132 19.94 1.17 -15.98
C GLU A 132 21.06 2.01 -15.34
N LEU A 133 20.89 3.33 -15.24
CA LEU A 133 21.89 4.24 -14.66
C LEU A 133 22.24 3.88 -13.22
N PHE A 134 21.22 3.59 -12.42
CA PHE A 134 21.40 3.33 -10.99
C PHE A 134 21.65 1.85 -10.68
N GLN A 135 21.37 0.93 -11.62
CA GLN A 135 21.28 -0.52 -11.35
C GLN A 135 20.32 -0.80 -10.19
N TYR A 136 19.18 -0.06 -10.18
CA TYR A 136 18.16 -0.06 -9.17
C TYR A 136 16.81 0.15 -9.85
N ASN A 137 15.78 -0.61 -9.49
CA ASN A 137 14.46 -0.45 -10.10
C ASN A 137 13.86 0.92 -9.72
N ILE A 138 13.56 1.75 -10.72
CA ILE A 138 12.89 3.05 -10.58
C ILE A 138 11.52 2.94 -11.26
N PRO A 139 10.47 2.56 -10.56
CA PRO A 139 9.14 2.39 -11.14
C PRO A 139 8.63 3.65 -11.84
N GLU A 140 7.84 3.49 -12.89
CA GLU A 140 7.29 4.59 -13.68
C GLU A 140 6.49 5.61 -12.86
N ARG A 141 5.88 5.19 -11.76
CA ARG A 141 5.07 6.03 -10.86
C ARG A 141 5.88 6.89 -9.89
N TRP A 142 7.20 6.71 -9.79
CA TRP A 142 8.04 7.46 -8.84
C TRP A 142 8.23 8.92 -9.26
N SER A 143 8.36 9.82 -8.27
CA SER A 143 8.49 11.26 -8.51
C SER A 143 9.68 11.60 -9.40
N VAL A 144 10.82 10.93 -9.23
CA VAL A 144 12.01 11.14 -10.06
C VAL A 144 11.80 10.69 -11.50
N ALA A 145 11.02 9.63 -11.74
CA ALA A 145 10.69 9.20 -13.10
C ALA A 145 9.83 10.25 -13.81
N HIS A 146 8.85 10.83 -13.11
CA HIS A 146 8.05 11.93 -13.65
C HIS A 146 8.87 13.19 -13.91
N LEU A 147 9.78 13.57 -12.99
CA LEU A 147 10.66 14.72 -13.18
C LEU A 147 11.57 14.51 -14.40
N TYR A 148 12.21 13.34 -14.50
CA TYR A 148 13.12 13.07 -15.61
C TYR A 148 12.37 12.93 -16.94
N GLN A 149 11.18 12.33 -16.96
CA GLN A 149 10.36 12.30 -18.17
C GLN A 149 9.95 13.70 -18.63
N ALA A 150 9.62 14.59 -17.69
CA ALA A 150 9.35 15.99 -18.01
C ALA A 150 10.57 16.71 -18.62
N VAL A 151 11.79 16.40 -18.13
CA VAL A 151 13.05 16.88 -18.74
C VAL A 151 13.20 16.36 -20.17
N LEU A 152 13.02 15.04 -20.38
CA LEU A 152 13.12 14.40 -21.71
C LEU A 152 12.08 14.96 -22.70
N ASN A 153 10.88 15.26 -22.22
CA ASN A 153 9.81 15.87 -23.02
C ASN A 153 9.99 17.38 -23.24
N HIS A 154 11.02 18.01 -22.67
CA HIS A 154 11.25 19.46 -22.70
C HIS A 154 10.03 20.26 -22.20
N GLU A 155 9.34 19.81 -21.15
CA GLU A 155 8.18 20.47 -20.60
C GLU A 155 8.57 21.86 -20.02
N GLU A 156 7.80 22.89 -20.32
CA GLU A 156 8.14 24.29 -19.99
C GLU A 156 8.30 24.57 -18.50
N HIS A 157 7.61 23.80 -17.64
CA HIS A 157 7.66 23.99 -16.20
C HIS A 157 8.99 23.57 -15.57
N VAL A 158 9.74 22.66 -16.20
CA VAL A 158 10.94 22.02 -15.63
C VAL A 158 11.97 23.03 -15.12
N SER A 159 12.21 24.10 -15.90
CA SER A 159 13.18 25.14 -15.52
C SER A 159 12.74 26.03 -14.35
N LYS A 160 11.46 25.95 -13.93
CA LYS A 160 10.88 26.76 -12.85
C LYS A 160 10.68 25.96 -11.55
N VAL A 161 10.97 24.66 -11.56
CA VAL A 161 10.79 23.79 -10.39
C VAL A 161 11.76 24.22 -9.28
N ASP A 162 11.21 24.50 -8.11
CA ASP A 162 11.93 24.77 -6.86
C ASP A 162 11.74 23.67 -5.83
N TYR A 163 10.59 22.99 -5.89
CA TYR A 163 10.26 21.92 -4.93
C TYR A 163 9.39 20.84 -5.57
N ILE A 164 9.69 19.58 -5.31
CA ILE A 164 8.84 18.45 -5.66
C ILE A 164 8.49 17.66 -4.40
N THR A 165 7.28 17.10 -4.35
CA THR A 165 6.84 16.29 -3.21
C THR A 165 5.70 15.35 -3.59
N THR A 166 5.31 14.48 -2.66
CA THR A 166 4.12 13.64 -2.70
C THR A 166 2.90 14.38 -2.14
N LEU A 167 1.73 13.75 -2.20
CA LEU A 167 0.51 14.31 -1.64
C LEU A 167 0.61 14.48 -0.10
N ALA A 168 1.16 13.51 0.62
CA ALA A 168 1.35 13.59 2.07
C ALA A 168 2.27 14.76 2.44
N GLY A 169 3.39 14.90 1.72
CA GLY A 169 4.34 16.00 1.91
C GLY A 169 3.75 17.37 1.58
N TYR A 170 2.92 17.47 0.53
CA TYR A 170 2.23 18.71 0.17
C TYR A 170 1.28 19.19 1.29
N VAL A 171 0.43 18.29 1.78
CA VAL A 171 -0.51 18.61 2.86
C VAL A 171 0.25 19.02 4.12
N HIS A 172 1.25 18.25 4.51
CA HIS A 172 2.09 18.54 5.67
C HIS A 172 2.78 19.91 5.56
N TRP A 173 3.41 20.20 4.42
CA TRP A 173 4.07 21.48 4.18
C TRP A 173 3.12 22.67 4.33
N LYS A 174 1.92 22.59 3.73
CA LYS A 174 0.93 23.69 3.83
C LYS A 174 0.41 23.90 5.26
N LEU A 175 0.43 22.88 6.11
CA LEU A 175 -0.04 22.96 7.49
C LEU A 175 1.05 23.41 8.48
N THR A 176 2.31 23.12 8.18
CA THR A 176 3.46 23.36 9.10
C THR A 176 4.46 24.38 8.58
N GLY A 177 4.55 24.57 7.27
CA GLY A 177 5.63 25.30 6.62
C GLY A 177 6.90 24.46 6.37
N GLU A 178 6.98 23.23 6.89
CA GLU A 178 8.16 22.36 6.80
C GLU A 178 8.14 21.49 5.54
N LYS A 179 9.19 21.57 4.72
CA LYS A 179 9.40 20.74 3.51
C LYS A 179 10.10 19.43 3.90
N VAL A 180 9.38 18.55 4.57
CA VAL A 180 9.87 17.25 5.06
C VAL A 180 8.95 16.11 4.62
N LEU A 181 9.45 14.88 4.66
CA LEU A 181 8.70 13.69 4.31
C LEU A 181 9.16 12.52 5.21
N GLY A 182 8.26 11.61 5.56
CA GLY A 182 8.64 10.36 6.19
C GLY A 182 9.53 9.55 5.26
N VAL A 183 10.50 8.85 5.83
CA VAL A 183 11.49 8.10 5.02
C VAL A 183 10.84 7.03 4.16
N GLY A 184 9.72 6.45 4.62
CA GLY A 184 8.95 5.48 3.86
C GLY A 184 8.38 6.08 2.59
N ASP A 185 7.73 7.22 2.66
CA ASP A 185 7.17 7.91 1.49
C ASP A 185 8.28 8.54 0.61
N ALA A 186 9.34 9.08 1.22
CA ALA A 186 10.50 9.62 0.51
C ALA A 186 11.18 8.56 -0.37
N SER A 187 11.20 7.29 0.08
CA SER A 187 11.75 6.16 -0.70
C SER A 187 11.00 5.89 -2.00
N GLY A 188 9.74 6.32 -2.10
CA GLY A 188 8.94 6.29 -3.32
C GLY A 188 9.12 7.50 -4.22
N MET A 189 9.90 8.49 -3.82
CA MET A 189 10.32 9.62 -4.66
C MET A 189 11.68 9.38 -5.32
N PHE A 190 12.64 8.91 -4.52
CA PHE A 190 14.02 8.64 -4.91
C PHE A 190 14.64 7.61 -3.95
N PRO A 191 15.59 6.76 -4.39
CA PRO A 191 16.21 5.74 -3.54
C PRO A 191 16.80 6.29 -2.25
N ILE A 192 16.53 5.59 -1.14
CA ILE A 192 17.05 5.88 0.20
C ILE A 192 18.24 4.95 0.51
N ASP A 193 19.29 5.50 1.10
CA ASP A 193 20.33 4.71 1.74
C ASP A 193 19.87 4.28 3.15
N PRO A 194 19.64 2.98 3.40
CA PRO A 194 19.14 2.51 4.69
C PRO A 194 20.13 2.68 5.85
N ALA A 195 21.42 2.95 5.55
CA ALA A 195 22.41 3.21 6.59
C ALA A 195 22.35 4.64 7.14
N THR A 196 21.95 5.60 6.31
CA THR A 196 21.88 7.02 6.68
C THR A 196 20.45 7.53 6.80
N HIS A 197 19.47 6.79 6.30
CA HIS A 197 18.05 7.17 6.18
C HIS A 197 17.85 8.47 5.39
N THR A 198 18.77 8.75 4.44
CA THR A 198 18.70 9.89 3.52
C THR A 198 18.73 9.39 2.08
N TYR A 199 18.46 10.27 1.13
CA TYR A 199 18.57 9.92 -0.28
C TYR A 199 19.98 9.44 -0.65
N GLU A 200 20.05 8.42 -1.53
CA GLU A 200 21.33 7.82 -1.99
C GLU A 200 22.17 8.87 -2.73
N THR A 201 23.17 9.40 -2.05
CA THR A 201 23.98 10.53 -2.53
C THR A 201 24.68 10.25 -3.85
N GLU A 202 25.13 9.01 -4.05
CA GLU A 202 25.81 8.63 -5.29
C GLU A 202 24.83 8.62 -6.49
N PHE A 203 23.58 8.25 -6.26
CA PHE A 203 22.54 8.29 -7.30
C PHE A 203 22.14 9.74 -7.62
N ILE A 204 22.05 10.62 -6.62
CA ILE A 204 21.84 12.07 -6.85
C ILE A 204 22.94 12.63 -7.77
N LYS A 205 24.22 12.33 -7.49
CA LYS A 205 25.33 12.79 -8.34
C LYS A 205 25.22 12.27 -9.77
N ARG A 206 24.86 10.99 -9.94
CA ARG A 206 24.67 10.40 -11.27
C ARG A 206 23.51 11.03 -12.01
N PHE A 207 22.39 11.29 -11.32
CA PHE A 207 21.23 11.99 -11.88
C PHE A 207 21.60 13.40 -12.33
N ASP A 208 22.25 14.18 -11.47
CA ASP A 208 22.68 15.56 -11.76
C ASP A 208 23.76 15.65 -12.87
N ALA A 209 24.43 14.52 -13.20
CA ALA A 209 25.41 14.44 -14.28
C ALA A 209 24.79 14.08 -15.64
N ILE A 210 23.53 13.69 -15.72
CA ILE A 210 22.82 13.49 -17.00
C ILE A 210 22.81 14.83 -17.76
N GLU A 211 23.18 14.84 -19.05
CA GLU A 211 23.39 16.05 -19.85
C GLU A 211 22.17 17.00 -19.81
N GLU A 212 20.98 16.46 -20.03
CA GLU A 212 19.73 17.24 -20.06
C GLU A 212 19.33 17.76 -18.66
N VAL A 213 19.70 17.03 -17.59
CA VAL A 213 19.50 17.45 -16.20
C VAL A 213 20.55 18.48 -15.80
N ALA A 214 21.81 18.29 -16.18
CA ALA A 214 22.89 19.24 -15.90
C ALA A 214 22.65 20.63 -16.50
N ALA A 215 21.86 20.70 -17.57
CA ALA A 215 21.44 21.94 -18.22
C ALA A 215 20.36 22.72 -17.45
N GLN A 216 19.73 22.11 -16.43
CA GLN A 216 18.68 22.76 -15.63
C GLN A 216 19.30 23.69 -14.57
N PRO A 217 18.53 24.73 -14.13
CA PRO A 217 19.04 25.71 -13.15
C PRO A 217 19.09 25.17 -11.72
N TRP A 218 18.56 24.00 -11.45
CA TRP A 218 18.46 23.36 -10.15
C TRP A 218 19.36 22.11 -10.03
N LYS A 219 19.50 21.62 -8.82
CA LYS A 219 20.06 20.31 -8.49
C LYS A 219 19.02 19.49 -7.76
N LEU A 220 18.98 18.17 -8.00
CA LEU A 220 17.95 17.29 -7.43
C LEU A 220 17.86 17.41 -5.91
N GLU A 221 19.00 17.44 -5.23
CA GLU A 221 19.08 17.58 -3.77
C GLU A 221 18.25 18.78 -3.23
N ASN A 222 18.21 19.89 -3.97
CA ASN A 222 17.50 21.09 -3.56
C ASN A 222 15.98 21.00 -3.80
N LEU A 223 15.54 20.11 -4.69
CA LEU A 223 14.13 19.94 -5.03
C LEU A 223 13.41 18.98 -4.07
N LEU A 224 14.14 18.04 -3.47
CA LEU A 224 13.56 16.96 -2.68
C LEU A 224 13.24 17.43 -1.23
N PRO A 225 12.15 16.92 -0.62
CA PRO A 225 11.91 17.11 0.81
C PRO A 225 12.97 16.40 1.64
N ARG A 226 13.25 16.90 2.83
CA ARG A 226 14.18 16.23 3.76
C ARG A 226 13.51 14.99 4.39
N PRO A 227 14.08 13.77 4.25
CA PRO A 227 13.54 12.56 4.85
C PRO A 227 13.67 12.58 6.38
N LEU A 228 12.67 12.04 7.07
CA LEU A 228 12.66 11.86 8.53
C LEU A 228 12.20 10.45 8.89
N VAL A 229 12.85 9.80 9.83
CA VAL A 229 12.38 8.53 10.39
C VAL A 229 11.23 8.74 11.35
N ALA A 230 10.35 7.75 11.49
CA ALA A 230 9.28 7.74 12.47
C ALA A 230 9.81 8.07 13.90
N GLY A 231 9.00 8.77 14.68
CA GLY A 231 9.38 9.24 16.01
C GLY A 231 10.16 10.56 16.02
N THR A 232 10.51 11.12 14.86
CA THR A 232 11.12 12.46 14.75
C THR A 232 10.02 13.51 14.63
N PRO A 233 10.00 14.58 15.45
CA PRO A 233 9.08 15.71 15.25
C PRO A 233 9.28 16.36 13.86
N ALA A 234 8.21 16.48 13.09
CA ALA A 234 8.27 16.96 11.71
C ALA A 234 7.77 18.39 11.52
N GLY A 235 7.58 19.11 12.57
CA GLY A 235 7.06 20.48 12.58
C GLY A 235 5.86 20.63 13.50
N THR A 236 5.29 21.82 13.50
CA THR A 236 4.21 22.20 14.40
C THR A 236 3.08 22.82 13.58
N LEU A 237 1.84 22.46 13.88
CA LEU A 237 0.65 23.03 13.26
C LEU A 237 0.64 24.55 13.45
N THR A 238 0.73 25.29 12.37
CA THR A 238 0.70 26.76 12.39
C THR A 238 -0.71 27.29 12.65
N ALA A 239 -0.86 28.58 12.91
CA ALA A 239 -2.19 29.19 13.05
C ALA A 239 -2.97 29.17 11.74
N GLU A 240 -2.28 29.36 10.61
CA GLU A 240 -2.84 29.24 9.26
C GLU A 240 -3.18 27.79 8.94
N GLY A 241 -2.29 26.85 9.29
CA GLY A 241 -2.51 25.41 9.11
C GLY A 241 -3.70 24.91 9.93
N ALA A 242 -3.86 25.36 11.16
CA ALA A 242 -5.02 25.00 11.99
C ALA A 242 -6.35 25.45 11.36
N LYS A 243 -6.40 26.66 10.80
CA LYS A 243 -7.58 27.16 10.06
C LYS A 243 -7.79 26.45 8.72
N LEU A 244 -6.72 26.02 8.07
CA LEU A 244 -6.81 25.27 6.83
C LEU A 244 -7.35 23.85 7.07
N LEU A 245 -6.95 23.21 8.18
CA LEU A 245 -7.46 21.90 8.59
C LEU A 245 -8.90 22.01 9.15
N ASP A 246 -9.11 22.95 10.07
CA ASP A 246 -10.40 23.20 10.74
C ASP A 246 -10.88 24.64 10.50
N PRO A 247 -11.67 24.88 9.43
CA PRO A 247 -12.21 26.21 9.13
C PRO A 247 -13.13 26.79 10.23
N THR A 248 -13.60 25.96 11.17
CA THR A 248 -14.40 26.45 12.32
C THR A 248 -13.54 27.22 13.32
N GLY A 249 -12.22 27.03 13.28
CA GLY A 249 -11.27 27.64 14.21
C GLY A 249 -11.34 27.04 15.63
N THR A 250 -11.93 25.85 15.77
CA THR A 250 -11.98 25.14 17.07
C THR A 250 -10.63 24.55 17.42
N LEU A 251 -9.95 23.89 16.47
CA LEU A 251 -8.62 23.30 16.66
C LEU A 251 -7.56 24.39 16.87
N GLN A 252 -6.83 24.29 17.96
CA GLN A 252 -5.77 25.25 18.30
C GLN A 252 -4.45 24.89 17.61
N PRO A 253 -3.62 25.89 17.20
CA PRO A 253 -2.29 25.64 16.68
C PRO A 253 -1.32 25.13 17.78
N GLY A 254 -0.13 24.70 17.37
CA GLY A 254 0.93 24.27 18.28
C GLY A 254 1.02 22.75 18.47
N VAL A 255 0.16 21.97 17.82
CA VAL A 255 0.23 20.49 17.80
C VAL A 255 1.47 20.06 17.02
N ILE A 256 2.26 19.12 17.58
CA ILE A 256 3.41 18.53 16.88
C ILE A 256 2.92 17.50 15.86
N LEU A 257 3.50 17.52 14.66
CA LEU A 257 3.21 16.56 13.61
C LEU A 257 4.29 15.48 13.50
N ALA A 258 3.83 14.25 13.24
CA ALA A 258 4.70 13.16 12.81
C ALA A 258 5.14 13.36 11.36
N PRO A 259 6.26 12.73 10.93
CA PRO A 259 6.65 12.71 9.52
C PRO A 259 5.50 12.19 8.65
N PRO A 260 5.13 12.90 7.57
CA PRO A 260 4.07 12.45 6.69
C PRO A 260 4.52 11.23 5.89
N GLU A 261 3.71 10.18 5.86
CA GLU A 261 4.08 8.86 5.33
C GLU A 261 3.23 8.43 4.13
N GLY A 262 3.70 7.41 3.43
CA GLY A 262 2.95 6.72 2.41
C GLY A 262 2.03 5.64 2.99
N ASP A 263 0.99 5.29 2.23
CA ASP A 263 -0.01 4.27 2.60
C ASP A 263 0.61 2.87 2.80
N ALA A 264 1.66 2.52 2.06
CA ALA A 264 2.38 1.26 2.25
C ALA A 264 3.04 1.20 3.65
N GLY A 265 3.74 2.25 4.06
CA GLY A 265 4.39 2.34 5.38
C GLY A 265 3.38 2.30 6.53
N THR A 266 2.31 3.07 6.45
CA THR A 266 1.25 3.06 7.47
C THR A 266 0.48 1.74 7.50
N GLY A 267 0.31 1.08 6.36
CA GLY A 267 -0.21 -0.28 6.25
C GLY A 267 0.67 -1.32 6.96
N MET A 268 1.99 -1.20 6.85
CA MET A 268 2.94 -2.04 7.59
C MET A 268 2.84 -1.82 9.10
N VAL A 269 2.66 -0.58 9.55
CA VAL A 269 2.42 -0.25 10.97
C VAL A 269 1.10 -0.86 11.45
N ALA A 270 0.02 -0.68 10.70
CA ALA A 270 -1.31 -1.20 11.04
C ALA A 270 -1.36 -2.73 11.12
N THR A 271 -0.42 -3.42 10.49
CA THR A 271 -0.30 -4.89 10.48
C THR A 271 0.84 -5.43 11.34
N ASN A 272 1.56 -4.57 12.08
CA ASN A 272 2.75 -4.97 12.86
C ASN A 272 3.78 -5.75 12.02
N SER A 273 4.13 -5.21 10.85
CA SER A 273 5.01 -5.89 9.88
C SER A 273 6.23 -5.06 9.47
N VAL A 274 6.74 -4.23 10.40
CA VAL A 274 7.92 -3.36 10.16
C VAL A 274 9.25 -3.99 10.59
N ARG A 275 9.24 -5.13 11.25
CA ARG A 275 10.46 -5.81 11.71
C ARG A 275 11.16 -6.50 10.54
N VAL A 276 12.49 -6.45 10.51
CA VAL A 276 13.32 -7.19 9.54
C VAL A 276 12.92 -8.67 9.50
N ARG A 277 12.85 -9.25 8.31
CA ARG A 277 12.41 -10.63 8.00
C ARG A 277 10.92 -10.88 8.26
N THR A 278 10.14 -9.84 8.47
CA THR A 278 8.67 -9.92 8.46
C THR A 278 8.12 -9.05 7.32
N GLY A 279 6.83 -9.10 7.14
CA GLY A 279 6.18 -8.29 6.12
C GLY A 279 4.67 -8.46 6.14
N ASN A 280 4.00 -7.90 5.14
CA ASN A 280 2.56 -8.04 4.98
C ASN A 280 2.16 -8.41 3.56
N VAL A 281 0.96 -8.94 3.44
CA VAL A 281 0.29 -9.21 2.16
C VAL A 281 -1.06 -8.51 2.17
N SER A 282 -1.19 -7.49 1.34
CA SER A 282 -2.45 -6.77 1.13
C SER A 282 -3.17 -7.37 -0.08
N ALA A 283 -4.35 -7.91 0.17
CA ALA A 283 -5.12 -8.70 -0.80
C ALA A 283 -6.49 -8.07 -1.07
N GLY A 284 -6.57 -7.28 -2.14
CA GLY A 284 -7.75 -6.58 -2.61
C GLY A 284 -8.18 -7.01 -4.01
N THR A 285 -8.40 -6.06 -4.92
CA THR A 285 -8.57 -6.30 -6.36
C THR A 285 -7.24 -6.69 -7.00
N SER A 286 -6.18 -6.00 -6.62
CA SER A 286 -4.77 -6.37 -6.80
C SER A 286 -4.21 -6.96 -5.51
N ILE A 287 -2.99 -7.47 -5.58
CA ILE A 287 -2.27 -8.01 -4.43
C ILE A 287 -0.84 -7.48 -4.41
N PHE A 288 -0.34 -7.13 -3.24
CA PHE A 288 1.09 -6.94 -3.03
C PHE A 288 1.57 -7.63 -1.76
N ALA A 289 2.82 -8.09 -1.82
CA ALA A 289 3.55 -8.62 -0.69
C ALA A 289 4.78 -7.75 -0.44
N MET A 290 4.94 -7.29 0.79
CA MET A 290 6.10 -6.53 1.24
C MET A 290 6.89 -7.35 2.24
N VAL A 291 8.22 -7.32 2.12
CA VAL A 291 9.15 -7.99 3.04
C VAL A 291 10.21 -6.99 3.49
N VAL A 292 10.42 -6.84 4.80
CA VAL A 292 11.51 -6.03 5.35
C VAL A 292 12.81 -6.82 5.22
N LEU A 293 13.72 -6.28 4.42
CA LEU A 293 14.94 -6.96 3.99
C LEU A 293 16.04 -6.87 5.05
N GLU A 294 16.80 -7.94 5.22
CA GLU A 294 18.00 -7.95 6.08
C GLU A 294 19.26 -7.44 5.37
N HIS A 295 19.22 -7.31 4.04
CA HIS A 295 20.31 -6.80 3.21
C HIS A 295 19.78 -6.19 1.90
N LYS A 296 20.58 -5.34 1.25
CA LYS A 296 20.29 -4.83 -0.10
C LYS A 296 20.29 -5.99 -1.11
N LEU A 297 19.44 -5.95 -2.12
CA LEU A 297 19.47 -6.90 -3.22
C LEU A 297 20.78 -6.75 -4.00
N ALA A 298 21.33 -7.88 -4.46
CA ALA A 298 22.65 -7.92 -5.12
C ALA A 298 22.64 -7.32 -6.53
N ARG A 299 21.46 -7.29 -7.19
CA ARG A 299 21.29 -6.79 -8.55
C ARG A 299 19.92 -6.13 -8.75
N LEU A 300 19.78 -5.46 -9.88
CA LEU A 300 18.50 -4.93 -10.34
C LEU A 300 17.50 -6.07 -10.64
N HIS A 301 16.31 -5.97 -10.05
CA HIS A 301 15.17 -6.85 -10.31
C HIS A 301 13.96 -5.98 -10.63
N PRO A 302 13.49 -5.94 -11.87
CA PRO A 302 12.31 -5.14 -12.24
C PRO A 302 11.02 -5.66 -11.60
N GLU A 303 11.00 -6.92 -11.15
CA GLU A 303 9.86 -7.55 -10.47
C GLU A 303 9.68 -7.10 -9.00
N VAL A 304 10.67 -6.39 -8.44
CA VAL A 304 10.68 -5.96 -7.03
C VAL A 304 10.88 -4.46 -6.94
N ASP A 305 9.92 -3.76 -6.36
CA ASP A 305 10.09 -2.37 -5.98
C ASP A 305 10.75 -2.29 -4.60
N LEU A 306 11.71 -1.41 -4.46
CA LEU A 306 12.43 -1.21 -3.20
C LEU A 306 12.00 0.11 -2.57
N VAL A 307 11.36 0.03 -1.41
CA VAL A 307 10.96 1.17 -0.57
C VAL A 307 11.52 0.98 0.83
N THR A 308 11.19 1.86 1.77
CA THR A 308 11.58 1.67 3.17
C THR A 308 10.36 1.63 4.10
N THR A 309 10.53 1.02 5.26
CA THR A 309 9.59 1.17 6.38
C THR A 309 9.64 2.60 6.92
N PRO A 310 8.67 3.05 7.73
CA PRO A 310 8.76 4.34 8.43
C PRO A 310 9.96 4.47 9.38
N ALA A 311 10.59 3.36 9.76
CA ALA A 311 11.84 3.33 10.54
C ALA A 311 13.10 3.45 9.68
N GLY A 312 12.98 3.34 8.34
CA GLY A 312 14.09 3.45 7.40
C GLY A 312 14.70 2.12 6.97
N ASP A 313 14.18 0.98 7.44
CA ASP A 313 14.62 -0.33 6.99
C ASP A 313 14.14 -0.60 5.56
N LEU A 314 15.00 -1.17 4.71
CA LEU A 314 14.67 -1.48 3.32
C LEU A 314 13.58 -2.55 3.25
N ALA A 315 12.61 -2.35 2.39
CA ALA A 315 11.53 -3.30 2.11
C ALA A 315 11.40 -3.56 0.61
N GLY A 316 11.33 -4.85 0.24
CA GLY A 316 11.03 -5.29 -1.12
C GLY A 316 9.53 -5.51 -1.28
N MET A 317 8.97 -5.00 -2.36
CA MET A 317 7.56 -5.16 -2.69
C MET A 317 7.39 -5.88 -4.03
N SER A 318 6.64 -6.97 -4.02
CA SER A 318 6.12 -7.61 -5.22
C SER A 318 4.64 -7.24 -5.37
N HIS A 319 4.23 -6.71 -6.52
CA HIS A 319 2.87 -6.25 -6.78
C HIS A 319 2.30 -6.90 -8.05
N ALA A 320 1.12 -7.51 -7.95
CA ALA A 320 0.38 -8.07 -9.07
C ALA A 320 -0.97 -7.37 -9.25
N ASN A 321 -1.31 -7.03 -10.49
CA ASN A 321 -2.53 -6.32 -10.85
C ASN A 321 -3.78 -7.21 -10.76
N ASN A 322 -3.63 -8.50 -11.03
CA ASN A 322 -4.73 -9.45 -11.16
C ASN A 322 -4.79 -10.37 -9.94
N PHE A 323 -5.82 -10.23 -9.12
CA PHE A 323 -6.00 -11.07 -7.94
C PHE A 323 -7.44 -11.60 -7.80
N THR A 324 -8.37 -10.84 -7.22
CA THR A 324 -9.71 -11.37 -6.92
C THR A 324 -10.74 -11.21 -8.04
N SER A 325 -10.47 -10.42 -9.07
CA SER A 325 -11.48 -10.08 -10.09
C SER A 325 -12.00 -11.29 -10.87
N ASP A 326 -11.12 -12.22 -11.26
CA ASP A 326 -11.52 -13.46 -11.95
C ASP A 326 -12.17 -14.44 -10.97
N LEU A 327 -11.59 -14.61 -9.78
CA LEU A 327 -12.16 -15.41 -8.69
C LEU A 327 -13.60 -14.98 -8.38
N ASN A 328 -13.87 -13.67 -8.29
CA ASN A 328 -15.20 -13.13 -8.03
C ASN A 328 -16.20 -13.46 -9.17
N ALA A 329 -15.73 -13.47 -10.41
CA ALA A 329 -16.59 -13.87 -11.54
C ALA A 329 -17.04 -15.33 -11.42
N TRP A 330 -16.13 -16.24 -11.05
CA TRP A 330 -16.46 -17.65 -10.81
C TRP A 330 -17.39 -17.82 -9.61
N VAL A 331 -17.13 -17.15 -8.48
CA VAL A 331 -18.03 -17.19 -7.32
C VAL A 331 -19.42 -16.67 -7.69
N GLY A 332 -19.50 -15.59 -8.47
CA GLY A 332 -20.74 -15.04 -9.00
C GLY A 332 -21.53 -16.05 -9.85
N LEU A 333 -20.83 -16.84 -10.68
CA LEU A 333 -21.45 -17.90 -11.49
C LEU A 333 -22.08 -19.00 -10.59
N PHE A 334 -21.40 -19.43 -9.53
CA PHE A 334 -21.98 -20.38 -8.56
C PHE A 334 -23.20 -19.80 -7.84
N GLY A 335 -23.19 -18.49 -7.51
CA GLY A 335 -24.35 -17.80 -6.96
C GLY A 335 -25.55 -17.78 -7.91
N GLN A 336 -25.31 -17.50 -9.20
CA GLN A 336 -26.35 -17.57 -10.24
C GLN A 336 -26.90 -18.99 -10.39
N PHE A 337 -26.06 -20.02 -10.36
CA PHE A 337 -26.50 -21.41 -10.39
C PHE A 337 -27.38 -21.75 -9.18
N ALA A 338 -26.97 -21.37 -7.97
CA ALA A 338 -27.74 -21.59 -6.74
C ALA A 338 -29.13 -20.93 -6.84
N ALA A 339 -29.21 -19.70 -7.33
CA ALA A 339 -30.47 -19.00 -7.56
C ALA A 339 -31.35 -19.71 -8.63
N ALA A 340 -30.74 -20.18 -9.72
CA ALA A 340 -31.45 -20.85 -10.81
C ALA A 340 -32.12 -22.19 -10.38
N ILE A 341 -31.53 -22.88 -9.39
CA ILE A 341 -32.14 -24.11 -8.82
C ILE A 341 -33.05 -23.80 -7.62
N GLY A 342 -33.37 -22.53 -7.36
CA GLY A 342 -34.28 -22.11 -6.28
C GLY A 342 -33.66 -22.13 -4.87
N GLN A 343 -32.32 -22.09 -4.76
CA GLN A 343 -31.55 -22.10 -3.51
C GLN A 343 -30.62 -20.86 -3.46
N PRO A 344 -31.15 -19.61 -3.50
CA PRO A 344 -30.30 -18.44 -3.42
C PRO A 344 -29.58 -18.38 -2.06
N VAL A 345 -28.29 -18.04 -2.10
CA VAL A 345 -27.42 -17.90 -0.91
C VAL A 345 -26.88 -16.49 -0.83
N ASP A 346 -26.72 -15.97 0.38
CA ASP A 346 -26.03 -14.70 0.59
C ASP A 346 -24.52 -14.81 0.26
N ALA A 347 -23.90 -13.66 -0.05
CA ALA A 347 -22.52 -13.63 -0.50
C ALA A 347 -21.54 -14.23 0.52
N GLY A 348 -21.70 -13.94 1.83
CA GLY A 348 -20.81 -14.45 2.88
C GLY A 348 -20.84 -15.98 2.97
N THR A 349 -22.05 -16.58 2.94
CA THR A 349 -22.24 -18.03 2.93
C THR A 349 -21.65 -18.66 1.67
N LEU A 350 -21.85 -18.02 0.50
CA LEU A 350 -21.34 -18.51 -0.78
C LEU A 350 -19.82 -18.54 -0.82
N TYR A 351 -19.15 -17.40 -0.52
CA TYR A 351 -17.69 -17.33 -0.43
C TYR A 351 -17.15 -18.31 0.60
N GLY A 352 -17.70 -18.32 1.80
CA GLY A 352 -17.24 -19.22 2.86
C GLY A 352 -17.37 -20.70 2.51
N THR A 353 -18.42 -21.09 1.79
CA THR A 353 -18.62 -22.48 1.35
C THR A 353 -17.62 -22.89 0.25
N LEU A 354 -17.48 -22.05 -0.78
CA LEU A 354 -16.57 -22.30 -1.89
C LEU A 354 -15.12 -22.29 -1.45
N PHE A 355 -14.73 -21.34 -0.61
CA PHE A 355 -13.34 -21.25 -0.11
C PHE A 355 -12.98 -22.44 0.78
N ARG A 356 -13.86 -22.87 1.69
CA ARG A 356 -13.62 -24.08 2.50
C ARG A 356 -13.51 -25.35 1.64
N ALA A 357 -14.20 -25.44 0.52
CA ALA A 357 -14.04 -26.56 -0.41
C ALA A 357 -12.60 -26.68 -0.92
N ALA A 358 -11.86 -25.58 -1.08
CA ALA A 358 -10.48 -25.59 -1.56
C ALA A 358 -9.46 -26.23 -0.61
N ILE A 359 -9.81 -26.40 0.67
CA ILE A 359 -8.95 -26.98 1.71
C ILE A 359 -9.56 -28.23 2.36
N ALA A 360 -10.56 -28.85 1.71
CA ALA A 360 -11.15 -30.10 2.18
C ALA A 360 -10.17 -31.29 2.00
N ASP A 361 -10.36 -32.35 2.80
CA ASP A 361 -9.43 -33.48 2.86
C ASP A 361 -9.29 -34.29 1.54
N ASP A 362 -10.29 -34.19 0.64
CA ASP A 362 -10.31 -34.91 -0.65
C ASP A 362 -9.76 -34.09 -1.82
N VAL A 363 -9.20 -32.89 -1.54
CA VAL A 363 -8.62 -32.01 -2.55
C VAL A 363 -7.17 -32.42 -2.83
N ASP A 364 -6.83 -32.50 -4.12
CA ASP A 364 -5.46 -32.77 -4.55
C ASP A 364 -4.54 -31.59 -4.19
N ALA A 365 -3.38 -31.87 -3.64
CA ALA A 365 -2.42 -30.86 -3.24
C ALA A 365 -2.01 -29.94 -4.40
N ASP A 366 -1.92 -30.50 -5.64
CA ASP A 366 -1.54 -29.82 -6.88
C ASP A 366 -2.76 -29.38 -7.72
N CYS A 367 -3.96 -29.30 -7.15
CA CYS A 367 -5.21 -28.99 -7.86
C CYS A 367 -5.67 -30.06 -8.87
N GLY A 368 -5.18 -31.31 -8.78
CA GLY A 368 -5.57 -32.41 -9.67
C GLY A 368 -5.27 -32.16 -11.15
N GLY A 369 -4.22 -31.43 -11.46
CA GLY A 369 -3.81 -31.11 -12.83
C GLY A 369 -4.59 -29.98 -13.52
N LEU A 370 -5.46 -29.26 -12.79
CA LEU A 370 -6.15 -28.10 -13.30
C LEU A 370 -5.21 -26.89 -13.38
N LEU A 371 -5.55 -25.92 -14.25
CA LEU A 371 -4.80 -24.69 -14.47
C LEU A 371 -5.77 -23.54 -14.74
N ASN A 372 -5.49 -22.38 -14.17
CA ASN A 372 -6.21 -21.14 -14.44
C ASN A 372 -5.24 -19.97 -14.55
N TYR A 373 -5.53 -19.04 -15.45
CA TYR A 373 -4.87 -17.74 -15.55
C TYR A 373 -5.90 -16.66 -15.26
N PRO A 374 -5.71 -15.87 -14.17
CA PRO A 374 -6.71 -14.91 -13.71
C PRO A 374 -6.60 -13.55 -14.41
N PHE A 375 -5.87 -13.44 -15.51
CA PHE A 375 -5.43 -12.19 -16.12
C PHE A 375 -6.57 -11.49 -16.85
N ARG A 376 -7.18 -10.50 -16.23
CA ARG A 376 -8.19 -9.61 -16.83
C ARG A 376 -7.59 -8.35 -17.42
N SER A 377 -6.37 -8.03 -17.05
CA SER A 377 -5.56 -6.92 -17.57
C SER A 377 -4.13 -7.38 -17.75
N GLY A 378 -3.26 -6.50 -18.24
CA GLY A 378 -1.82 -6.76 -18.27
C GLY A 378 -1.27 -7.13 -16.89
N GLU A 379 -0.24 -7.97 -16.88
CA GLU A 379 0.44 -8.44 -15.68
C GLU A 379 1.96 -8.40 -15.88
N PHE A 380 2.58 -7.38 -15.32
CA PHE A 380 4.00 -7.13 -15.48
C PHE A 380 4.86 -8.30 -14.99
N LEU A 381 4.53 -8.88 -13.83
CA LEU A 381 5.27 -10.02 -13.27
C LEU A 381 5.24 -11.27 -14.16
N ALA A 382 4.22 -11.40 -15.00
CA ALA A 382 4.12 -12.48 -15.99
C ALA A 382 4.56 -12.05 -17.41
N GLY A 383 5.03 -10.82 -17.58
CA GLY A 383 5.44 -10.26 -18.88
C GLY A 383 4.29 -10.02 -19.85
N LEU A 384 3.05 -9.90 -19.37
CA LEU A 384 1.85 -9.82 -20.19
C LEU A 384 1.40 -8.35 -20.37
N PRO A 385 1.34 -7.81 -21.60
CA PRO A 385 0.85 -6.45 -21.86
C PRO A 385 -0.68 -6.34 -21.70
N GLU A 386 -1.39 -7.43 -21.92
CA GLU A 386 -2.85 -7.58 -21.79
C GLU A 386 -3.17 -8.91 -21.10
N GLY A 387 -4.42 -9.16 -20.75
CA GLY A 387 -4.86 -10.43 -20.16
C GLY A 387 -6.05 -11.04 -20.89
N ARG A 388 -6.15 -12.37 -20.79
CA ARG A 388 -7.31 -13.18 -21.21
C ARG A 388 -7.56 -14.23 -20.14
N PRO A 389 -8.60 -14.10 -19.29
CA PRO A 389 -8.86 -15.14 -18.29
C PRO A 389 -9.07 -16.49 -18.95
N LEU A 390 -8.25 -17.48 -18.57
CA LEU A 390 -8.28 -18.80 -19.19
C LEU A 390 -8.34 -19.90 -18.12
N PHE A 391 -9.23 -20.87 -18.32
CA PHE A 391 -9.24 -22.11 -17.57
C PHE A 391 -8.87 -23.27 -18.50
N ALA A 392 -7.82 -24.00 -18.13
CA ALA A 392 -7.29 -25.11 -18.93
C ALA A 392 -7.13 -26.39 -18.10
N ARG A 393 -7.25 -27.54 -18.76
CA ARG A 393 -7.01 -28.85 -18.15
C ARG A 393 -6.63 -29.89 -19.18
N SER A 394 -5.86 -30.90 -18.77
CA SER A 394 -5.65 -32.10 -19.56
C SER A 394 -6.87 -33.05 -19.46
N PRO A 395 -7.02 -34.03 -20.37
CA PRO A 395 -8.07 -35.05 -20.27
C PRO A 395 -8.03 -35.85 -18.95
N GLU A 396 -6.84 -36.01 -18.35
CA GLU A 396 -6.61 -36.78 -17.14
C GLU A 396 -6.83 -35.96 -15.85
N ALA A 397 -6.98 -34.62 -15.98
CA ALA A 397 -7.17 -33.75 -14.83
C ALA A 397 -8.44 -34.08 -14.04
N ARG A 398 -8.30 -34.10 -12.71
CA ARG A 398 -9.40 -34.43 -11.81
C ARG A 398 -10.24 -33.20 -11.47
N MET A 399 -11.38 -33.08 -12.15
CA MET A 399 -12.32 -31.98 -11.94
C MET A 399 -13.23 -32.27 -10.75
N SER A 400 -13.07 -31.55 -9.65
CA SER A 400 -13.96 -31.50 -8.49
C SER A 400 -14.15 -30.07 -8.05
N LEU A 401 -15.16 -29.76 -7.22
CA LEU A 401 -15.37 -28.43 -6.67
C LEU A 401 -14.16 -27.97 -5.86
N GLY A 402 -13.60 -28.87 -5.03
CA GLY A 402 -12.42 -28.57 -4.20
C GLY A 402 -11.20 -28.26 -5.06
N ASN A 403 -10.84 -29.12 -6.02
CA ASN A 403 -9.73 -28.87 -6.95
C ASN A 403 -9.93 -27.59 -7.77
N PHE A 404 -11.15 -27.33 -8.24
CA PHE A 404 -11.47 -26.12 -8.97
C PHE A 404 -11.23 -24.86 -8.10
N MET A 405 -11.76 -24.84 -6.88
CA MET A 405 -11.63 -23.68 -6.00
C MET A 405 -10.19 -23.50 -5.51
N ARG A 406 -9.45 -24.58 -5.24
CA ARG A 406 -8.01 -24.52 -4.94
C ARG A 406 -7.23 -23.95 -6.12
N THR A 407 -7.57 -24.35 -7.36
CA THR A 407 -6.98 -23.81 -8.58
C THR A 407 -7.19 -22.29 -8.68
N GLN A 408 -8.40 -21.81 -8.42
CA GLN A 408 -8.69 -20.39 -8.46
C GLN A 408 -7.85 -19.60 -7.42
N LEU A 409 -7.71 -20.12 -6.21
CA LEU A 409 -6.91 -19.48 -5.17
C LEU A 409 -5.40 -19.55 -5.47
N PHE A 410 -4.89 -20.70 -5.91
CA PHE A 410 -3.49 -20.85 -6.31
C PHE A 410 -3.13 -19.91 -7.46
N SER A 411 -4.01 -19.82 -8.47
CA SER A 411 -3.83 -18.93 -9.62
C SER A 411 -3.78 -17.46 -9.21
N ALA A 412 -4.63 -17.06 -8.26
CA ALA A 412 -4.67 -15.68 -7.77
C ALA A 412 -3.35 -15.28 -7.08
N PHE A 413 -2.72 -16.19 -6.32
CA PHE A 413 -1.44 -15.93 -5.66
C PHE A 413 -0.21 -16.14 -6.55
N SER A 414 -0.36 -16.80 -7.71
CA SER A 414 0.79 -17.14 -8.57
C SER A 414 1.55 -15.94 -9.12
N PRO A 415 0.93 -14.84 -9.56
CA PRO A 415 1.68 -13.69 -10.06
C PRO A 415 2.59 -13.07 -8.99
N VAL A 416 2.08 -12.78 -7.80
CA VAL A 416 2.88 -12.18 -6.71
C VAL A 416 3.97 -13.12 -6.21
N LYS A 417 3.80 -14.45 -6.36
CA LYS A 417 4.84 -15.46 -6.08
C LYS A 417 6.08 -15.26 -6.92
N ILE A 418 5.96 -14.76 -8.16
CA ILE A 418 7.10 -14.51 -9.04
C ILE A 418 8.09 -13.55 -8.37
N GLY A 419 7.63 -12.38 -7.92
CA GLY A 419 8.49 -11.43 -7.23
C GLY A 419 8.94 -11.89 -5.84
N MET A 420 8.10 -12.68 -5.14
CA MET A 420 8.51 -13.30 -3.87
C MET A 420 9.66 -14.30 -4.09
N ASP A 421 9.62 -15.09 -5.15
CA ASP A 421 10.72 -16.03 -5.48
C ASP A 421 12.02 -15.30 -5.83
N VAL A 422 11.95 -14.15 -6.49
CA VAL A 422 13.12 -13.29 -6.72
C VAL A 422 13.77 -12.93 -5.37
N MET A 423 13.00 -12.44 -4.40
CA MET A 423 13.53 -12.09 -3.08
C MET A 423 14.06 -13.32 -2.33
N THR A 424 13.26 -14.38 -2.21
CA THR A 424 13.56 -15.50 -1.32
C THR A 424 14.50 -16.53 -1.94
N LYS A 425 14.40 -16.81 -3.25
CA LYS A 425 15.19 -17.85 -3.93
C LYS A 425 16.41 -17.28 -4.63
N ASP A 426 16.27 -16.16 -5.36
CA ASP A 426 17.38 -15.61 -6.14
C ASP A 426 18.31 -14.75 -5.27
N GLU A 427 17.76 -13.96 -4.36
CA GLU A 427 18.49 -13.05 -3.47
C GLU A 427 18.71 -13.62 -2.05
N GLY A 428 18.08 -14.75 -1.72
CA GLY A 428 18.27 -15.43 -0.43
C GLY A 428 17.70 -14.69 0.77
N VAL A 429 16.73 -13.80 0.57
CA VAL A 429 16.06 -13.08 1.66
C VAL A 429 15.29 -14.05 2.55
N ALA A 430 15.56 -14.04 3.85
CA ALA A 430 14.83 -14.85 4.80
C ALA A 430 13.53 -14.14 5.23
N VAL A 431 12.44 -14.92 5.36
CA VAL A 431 11.13 -14.42 5.79
C VAL A 431 10.62 -15.30 6.92
N ASP A 432 10.51 -14.72 8.13
CA ASP A 432 10.07 -15.45 9.32
C ASP A 432 8.54 -15.57 9.40
N SER A 433 7.82 -14.53 8.97
CA SER A 433 6.36 -14.53 8.90
C SER A 433 5.83 -13.35 8.05
N LEU A 434 4.61 -13.52 7.51
CA LEU A 434 3.88 -12.45 6.84
C LEU A 434 2.51 -12.26 7.48
N VAL A 435 2.02 -11.02 7.50
CA VAL A 435 0.68 -10.68 7.98
C VAL A 435 -0.24 -10.46 6.78
N GLY A 436 -1.23 -11.35 6.62
CA GLY A 436 -2.25 -11.24 5.59
C GLY A 436 -3.41 -10.34 6.02
N HIS A 437 -3.86 -9.45 5.13
CA HIS A 437 -5.07 -8.66 5.33
C HIS A 437 -5.83 -8.44 4.01
N GLY A 438 -7.10 -8.08 4.13
CA GLY A 438 -8.02 -7.93 3.00
C GLY A 438 -9.16 -8.93 3.00
N GLY A 439 -10.13 -8.75 2.11
CA GLY A 439 -11.39 -9.49 2.10
C GLY A 439 -11.25 -11.00 2.00
N ILE A 440 -10.22 -11.51 1.32
CA ILE A 440 -9.99 -12.95 1.15
C ILE A 440 -9.71 -13.68 2.49
N PHE A 441 -9.17 -12.96 3.48
CA PHE A 441 -8.84 -13.51 4.80
C PHE A 441 -10.04 -13.57 5.75
N THR A 442 -11.20 -13.04 5.36
CA THR A 442 -12.43 -13.11 6.18
C THR A 442 -12.97 -14.52 6.36
N THR A 443 -12.67 -15.46 5.42
CA THR A 443 -12.93 -16.89 5.62
C THR A 443 -11.76 -17.49 6.41
N PRO A 444 -11.98 -17.87 7.69
CA PRO A 444 -10.89 -18.31 8.56
C PRO A 444 -10.09 -19.46 7.97
N LYS A 445 -8.76 -19.39 8.10
CA LYS A 445 -7.76 -20.38 7.73
C LYS A 445 -7.53 -20.59 6.23
N VAL A 446 -8.52 -20.35 5.35
CA VAL A 446 -8.40 -20.75 3.94
C VAL A 446 -7.28 -19.99 3.24
N ALA A 447 -7.41 -18.66 3.12
CA ALA A 447 -6.38 -17.86 2.47
C ALA A 447 -5.02 -17.96 3.18
N GLN A 448 -5.02 -18.09 4.52
CA GLN A 448 -3.79 -18.28 5.29
C GLN A 448 -3.05 -19.58 4.87
N LYS A 449 -3.75 -20.72 4.81
CA LYS A 449 -3.15 -22.00 4.39
C LYS A 449 -2.65 -21.96 2.96
N ILE A 450 -3.46 -21.41 2.05
CA ILE A 450 -3.10 -21.30 0.63
C ILE A 450 -1.85 -20.43 0.47
N LEU A 451 -1.81 -19.28 1.14
CA LEU A 451 -0.69 -18.36 1.05
C LEU A 451 0.57 -18.89 1.76
N ALA A 452 0.38 -19.61 2.90
CA ALA A 452 1.49 -20.27 3.59
C ALA A 452 2.13 -21.33 2.68
N ALA A 453 1.32 -22.10 1.95
CA ALA A 453 1.81 -23.04 0.95
C ALA A 453 2.53 -22.34 -0.21
N ALA A 454 1.97 -21.24 -0.71
CA ALA A 454 2.54 -20.49 -1.83
C ALA A 454 3.92 -19.90 -1.52
N PHE A 455 4.11 -19.36 -0.31
CA PHE A 455 5.34 -18.66 0.07
C PHE A 455 6.28 -19.47 0.95
N ASP A 456 5.89 -20.69 1.34
CA ASP A 456 6.61 -21.53 2.32
C ASP A 456 6.95 -20.74 3.59
N THR A 457 5.99 -19.97 4.08
CA THR A 457 6.17 -18.99 5.17
C THR A 457 4.92 -18.97 6.05
N PRO A 458 5.06 -18.88 7.39
CA PRO A 458 3.92 -18.71 8.28
C PRO A 458 3.11 -17.45 7.97
N ILE A 459 1.78 -17.58 7.84
CA ILE A 459 0.86 -16.47 7.58
C ILE A 459 0.02 -16.18 8.81
N LYS A 460 0.17 -14.96 9.31
CA LYS A 460 -0.57 -14.41 10.45
C LYS A 460 -1.71 -13.53 9.96
N VAL A 461 -2.85 -13.55 10.65
CA VAL A 461 -3.95 -12.60 10.46
C VAL A 461 -4.26 -11.98 11.81
N MET A 462 -4.23 -10.65 11.88
CA MET A 462 -4.50 -9.88 13.10
C MET A 462 -6.00 -9.56 13.20
N ALA A 463 -6.54 -9.54 14.42
CA ALA A 463 -7.91 -9.10 14.64
C ALA A 463 -8.11 -7.60 14.28
N THR A 464 -7.05 -6.81 14.36
CA THR A 464 -6.99 -5.38 14.00
C THR A 464 -6.78 -5.12 12.52
N ALA A 465 -6.73 -6.15 11.66
CA ALA A 465 -6.42 -6.02 10.23
C ALA A 465 -7.39 -5.11 9.43
N ALA A 466 -8.52 -4.71 10.02
CA ALA A 466 -9.51 -3.82 9.41
C ALA A 466 -9.28 -2.32 9.69
N GLU A 467 -8.34 -1.95 10.57
CA GLU A 467 -8.15 -0.56 11.01
C GLU A 467 -7.59 0.34 9.89
N GLY A 468 -6.69 -0.17 9.07
CA GLY A 468 -6.19 0.52 7.87
C GLY A 468 -5.13 1.60 8.14
N GLY A 469 -4.70 2.29 7.05
CA GLY A 469 -3.56 3.20 7.09
C GLY A 469 -3.78 4.46 7.91
N ALA A 470 -5.00 5.00 7.97
CA ALA A 470 -5.30 6.16 8.82
C ALA A 470 -5.08 5.87 10.32
N TRP A 471 -5.44 4.65 10.77
CA TRP A 471 -5.13 4.20 12.11
C TRP A 471 -3.61 3.97 12.30
N GLY A 472 -2.96 3.34 11.33
CA GLY A 472 -1.50 3.20 11.33
C GLY A 472 -0.77 4.54 11.42
N MET A 473 -1.29 5.58 10.75
CA MET A 473 -0.75 6.93 10.85
C MET A 473 -1.00 7.56 12.24
N ALA A 474 -2.17 7.30 12.85
CA ALA A 474 -2.44 7.74 14.22
C ALA A 474 -1.49 7.07 15.23
N VAL A 475 -1.15 5.79 15.02
CA VAL A 475 -0.14 5.05 15.80
C VAL A 475 1.25 5.66 15.62
N LEU A 476 1.65 6.04 14.38
CA LEU A 476 2.91 6.75 14.15
C LEU A 476 2.93 8.15 14.80
N ALA A 477 1.79 8.83 14.85
CA ALA A 477 1.67 10.08 15.59
C ALA A 477 1.82 9.86 17.10
N ASP A 478 1.22 8.81 17.67
CA ASP A 478 1.40 8.42 19.08
C ASP A 478 2.84 8.03 19.40
N TYR A 479 3.53 7.39 18.46
CA TYR A 479 4.92 6.97 18.61
C TYR A 479 5.88 8.14 18.92
N LEU A 480 5.54 9.38 18.60
CA LEU A 480 6.31 10.56 19.01
C LEU A 480 6.50 10.65 20.54
N TRP A 481 5.55 10.14 21.33
CA TRP A 481 5.69 10.04 22.79
C TRP A 481 6.56 8.87 23.25
N HIS A 482 6.90 7.94 22.37
CA HIS A 482 7.51 6.65 22.68
C HIS A 482 8.77 6.36 21.85
N ALA A 483 9.33 7.39 21.20
CA ALA A 483 10.51 7.28 20.33
C ALA A 483 11.84 7.00 21.10
N ASP A 484 11.78 6.73 22.39
CA ASP A 484 12.86 6.23 23.22
C ASP A 484 13.17 4.73 23.00
N GLN A 485 12.32 4.03 22.23
CA GLN A 485 12.49 2.63 21.83
C GLN A 485 12.29 2.48 20.32
N PRO A 486 12.83 1.41 19.68
CA PRO A 486 12.60 1.14 18.25
C PRO A 486 11.11 0.99 17.92
N LEU A 487 10.70 1.43 16.73
CA LEU A 487 9.30 1.35 16.27
C LEU A 487 8.74 -0.08 16.37
N ALA A 488 9.51 -1.09 15.93
CA ALA A 488 9.08 -2.49 15.99
C ALA A 488 8.83 -2.97 17.43
N ASP A 489 9.65 -2.54 18.39
CA ASP A 489 9.49 -2.90 19.81
C ASP A 489 8.28 -2.18 20.41
N TYR A 490 8.07 -0.91 20.07
CA TYR A 490 6.87 -0.17 20.46
C TYR A 490 5.59 -0.85 19.97
N LEU A 491 5.56 -1.27 18.70
CA LEU A 491 4.41 -1.99 18.15
C LEU A 491 4.18 -3.30 18.89
N ASP A 492 5.20 -4.13 19.06
CA ASP A 492 5.08 -5.45 19.71
C ASP A 492 4.66 -5.35 21.18
N THR A 493 5.23 -4.39 21.93
CA THR A 493 5.08 -4.36 23.39
C THR A 493 3.96 -3.47 23.90
N ARG A 494 3.44 -2.57 23.05
CA ARG A 494 2.37 -1.64 23.41
C ARG A 494 1.15 -1.79 22.52
N VAL A 495 1.30 -1.53 21.22
CA VAL A 495 0.17 -1.44 20.29
C VAL A 495 -0.50 -2.79 20.10
N PHE A 496 0.29 -3.85 19.91
CA PHE A 496 -0.19 -5.20 19.63
C PHE A 496 0.06 -6.20 20.75
N ALA A 497 0.45 -5.75 21.96
CA ALA A 497 0.76 -6.61 23.10
C ALA A 497 -0.35 -7.63 23.41
N ASP A 498 -1.61 -7.18 23.35
CA ASP A 498 -2.79 -8.01 23.64
C ASP A 498 -3.62 -8.33 22.38
N ALA A 499 -3.10 -8.03 21.17
CA ALA A 499 -3.85 -8.22 19.94
C ALA A 499 -4.01 -9.71 19.59
N ALA A 500 -5.26 -10.15 19.47
CA ALA A 500 -5.55 -11.51 19.04
C ALA A 500 -5.10 -11.71 17.58
N SER A 501 -4.50 -12.86 17.31
CA SER A 501 -4.10 -13.26 15.97
C SER A 501 -4.26 -14.77 15.76
N THR A 502 -4.36 -15.17 14.50
CA THR A 502 -4.29 -16.57 14.08
C THR A 502 -3.09 -16.75 13.16
N THR A 503 -2.40 -17.88 13.25
CA THR A 503 -1.26 -18.19 12.39
C THR A 503 -1.43 -19.58 11.81
N GLU A 504 -1.25 -19.71 10.50
CA GLU A 504 -1.14 -20.99 9.80
C GLU A 504 0.30 -21.15 9.30
N ALA A 505 0.94 -22.24 9.72
CA ALA A 505 2.27 -22.60 9.23
C ALA A 505 2.16 -23.32 7.88
N PRO A 506 3.20 -23.28 7.02
CA PRO A 506 3.23 -24.06 5.79
C PRO A 506 3.18 -25.56 6.09
N ASP A 507 2.32 -26.28 5.38
CA ASP A 507 2.28 -27.74 5.38
C ASP A 507 3.11 -28.28 4.22
N ALA A 508 4.00 -29.23 4.46
CA ALA A 508 4.95 -29.71 3.46
C ALA A 508 4.28 -30.31 2.21
N ASN A 509 3.11 -30.98 2.36
CA ASN A 509 2.36 -31.52 1.22
C ASN A 509 1.69 -30.39 0.41
N ASP A 510 1.14 -29.39 1.07
CA ASP A 510 0.52 -28.22 0.42
C ASP A 510 1.59 -27.35 -0.28
N VAL A 511 2.78 -27.18 0.30
CA VAL A 511 3.92 -26.49 -0.33
C VAL A 511 4.35 -27.23 -1.60
N ALA A 512 4.58 -28.55 -1.52
CA ALA A 512 4.94 -29.36 -2.69
C ALA A 512 3.84 -29.32 -3.78
N GLY A 513 2.57 -29.32 -3.37
CA GLY A 513 1.43 -29.20 -4.27
C GLY A 513 1.37 -27.84 -4.96
N PHE A 514 1.61 -26.75 -4.21
CA PHE A 514 1.67 -25.40 -4.82
C PHE A 514 2.84 -25.28 -5.79
N GLU A 515 4.02 -25.75 -5.46
CA GLU A 515 5.20 -25.70 -6.36
C GLU A 515 4.94 -26.49 -7.65
N ALA A 516 4.31 -27.68 -7.56
CA ALA A 516 3.92 -28.46 -8.73
C ALA A 516 2.87 -27.73 -9.61
N PHE A 517 1.90 -27.06 -8.99
CA PHE A 517 0.95 -26.19 -9.68
C PHE A 517 1.64 -24.99 -10.33
N PHE A 518 2.50 -24.30 -9.58
CA PHE A 518 3.19 -23.09 -10.03
C PHE A 518 4.18 -23.36 -11.17
N ASP A 519 4.88 -24.52 -11.16
CA ASP A 519 5.70 -24.96 -12.28
C ASP A 519 4.84 -25.15 -13.55
N ARG A 520 3.66 -25.77 -13.42
CA ARG A 520 2.70 -25.92 -14.50
C ARG A 520 2.16 -24.57 -14.98
N PHE A 521 1.85 -23.65 -14.05
CA PHE A 521 1.41 -22.29 -14.34
C PHE A 521 2.44 -21.52 -15.17
N ARG A 522 3.72 -21.53 -14.76
CA ARG A 522 4.81 -20.87 -15.48
C ARG A 522 5.05 -21.49 -16.87
N LYS A 523 5.07 -22.80 -16.97
CA LYS A 523 5.26 -23.51 -18.25
C LYS A 523 4.12 -23.27 -19.25
N GLY A 524 2.92 -23.02 -18.75
CA GLY A 524 1.74 -22.79 -19.57
C GLY A 524 1.53 -21.32 -19.96
N LEU A 525 2.29 -20.35 -19.44
CA LEU A 525 2.15 -18.92 -19.81
C LEU A 525 2.14 -18.63 -21.32
N PRO A 526 2.85 -19.38 -22.19
CA PRO A 526 2.71 -19.19 -23.63
C PRO A 526 1.27 -19.32 -24.16
N ILE A 527 0.36 -19.99 -23.46
CA ILE A 527 -1.07 -20.07 -23.82
C ILE A 527 -1.73 -18.68 -23.71
N GLU A 528 -1.36 -17.88 -22.71
CA GLU A 528 -1.84 -16.51 -22.54
C GLU A 528 -1.40 -15.61 -23.71
N TYR A 529 -0.15 -15.68 -24.13
CA TYR A 529 0.34 -14.93 -25.29
C TYR A 529 -0.45 -15.31 -26.57
N ALA A 530 -0.66 -16.61 -26.78
CA ALA A 530 -1.46 -17.07 -27.91
C ALA A 530 -2.94 -16.62 -27.82
N ALA A 531 -3.50 -16.56 -26.61
CA ALA A 531 -4.85 -16.06 -26.40
C ALA A 531 -4.96 -14.56 -26.66
N ILE A 532 -3.98 -13.76 -26.23
CA ILE A 532 -3.92 -12.31 -26.50
C ILE A 532 -3.91 -12.06 -28.02
N GLU A 533 -3.10 -12.81 -28.75
CA GLU A 533 -3.03 -12.70 -30.22
C GLU A 533 -4.31 -13.17 -30.93
N SER A 534 -4.98 -14.19 -30.38
CA SER A 534 -6.11 -14.88 -31.08
C SER A 534 -7.49 -14.36 -30.69
N ILE A 535 -7.64 -13.77 -29.50
CA ILE A 535 -8.91 -13.27 -28.96
C ILE A 535 -8.78 -11.76 -28.78
N PRO A 536 -9.10 -10.94 -29.78
CA PRO A 536 -9.00 -9.48 -29.67
C PRO A 536 -9.96 -8.95 -28.58
N LEU A 537 -9.56 -7.87 -27.90
CA LEU A 537 -10.49 -7.12 -27.06
C LEU A 537 -11.55 -6.46 -27.93
N GLU A 538 -12.82 -6.62 -27.55
CA GLU A 538 -13.88 -5.84 -28.19
C GLU A 538 -13.68 -4.36 -27.83
N THR A 539 -13.42 -3.53 -28.82
CA THR A 539 -13.42 -2.06 -28.65
C THR A 539 -14.85 -1.63 -28.31
N LYS A 540 -15.05 -1.25 -27.04
CA LYS A 540 -16.31 -0.65 -26.58
C LYS A 540 -16.49 0.77 -27.11
#